data_681163bccb786cfb06bb4d79e550818e
#
_entry.id   681163bccb786cfb06bb4d79e550818e
#
_cell.length_a   1.000
_cell.length_b   1.000
_cell.length_c   1.000
_cell.angle_alpha   90.00
_cell.angle_beta   90.00
_cell.angle_gamma   90.00
#
_symmetry.space_group_name_H-M   'P 1'
#
loop_
_entity.id
_entity.type
_entity.pdbx_description
1 polymer ?
#
loop_
_entity_poly.entity_id
_entity_poly.type
_entity_poly.pdbx_seq_one_letter_code
_entity_poly.pdbx_strand_id
1 'polypeptide(L)'
;LKATGFNFNAAKYCGMKENRNVILTMVIAGGLAGMGAGLYYLTGIEDWETTISSVPGMGFNGIAVAFLGGLSPFGSILASFFIQHITTGGGNVDLTVYSPQISSLISSLIIFLCAFSGFLKERLQAALRKGDERRAARAKLAEEQKGGAQK
;
A
#
# COMPACT_ATOMS: atom_id res chain seq x y z
N LEU A 1 -1.65 16.92 6.53
CA LEU A 1 -0.98 15.84 5.80
C LEU A 1 -1.96 15.05 4.93
N LYS A 2 -3.03 14.47 5.49
CA LYS A 2 -3.99 13.64 4.74
C LYS A 2 -4.68 14.40 3.59
N ALA A 3 -5.11 15.64 3.82
CA ALA A 3 -5.73 16.48 2.80
C ALA A 3 -4.76 16.80 1.64
N THR A 4 -3.50 17.09 1.95
CA THR A 4 -2.45 17.35 0.95
C THR A 4 -2.13 16.11 0.13
N GLY A 5 -2.22 14.91 0.73
CA GLY A 5 -2.03 13.63 0.04
C GLY A 5 -3.20 13.26 -0.88
N PHE A 6 -4.41 13.69 -0.59
CA PHE A 6 -5.58 13.41 -1.44
C PHE A 6 -5.63 14.30 -2.68
N ASN A 7 -5.40 15.59 -2.52
CA ASN A 7 -5.38 16.54 -3.63
C ASN A 7 -4.48 17.73 -3.29
N PHE A 8 -3.29 17.73 -3.89
CA PHE A 8 -2.28 18.73 -3.68
C PHE A 8 -2.74 20.13 -4.09
N ASN A 9 -3.41 20.24 -5.23
CA ASN A 9 -3.92 21.53 -5.74
C ASN A 9 -5.03 22.09 -4.85
N ALA A 10 -5.98 21.26 -4.42
CA ALA A 10 -7.05 21.69 -3.52
C ALA A 10 -6.50 22.19 -2.19
N ALA A 11 -5.50 21.51 -1.62
CA ALA A 11 -4.84 21.92 -0.39
C ALA A 11 -4.17 23.30 -0.52
N LYS A 12 -3.58 23.59 -1.68
CA LYS A 12 -2.97 24.87 -2.00
C LYS A 12 -4.01 25.99 -2.05
N TYR A 13 -5.14 25.76 -2.72
CA TYR A 13 -6.23 26.73 -2.78
C TYR A 13 -6.86 27.04 -1.41
N CYS A 14 -6.85 26.03 -0.50
CA CYS A 14 -7.27 26.23 0.90
C CYS A 14 -6.22 26.94 1.78
N GLY A 15 -5.14 27.47 1.20
CA GLY A 15 -4.12 28.22 1.94
C GLY A 15 -3.17 27.36 2.78
N MET A 16 -3.16 26.04 2.58
CA MET A 16 -2.22 25.17 3.30
C MET A 16 -0.81 25.30 2.72
N LYS A 17 0.19 25.40 3.60
CA LYS A 17 1.61 25.45 3.22
C LYS A 17 2.08 24.07 2.78
N GLU A 18 1.96 23.75 1.50
CA GLU A 18 2.27 22.46 0.87
C GLU A 18 3.71 22.00 1.14
N ASN A 19 4.70 22.85 0.93
CA ASN A 19 6.11 22.52 1.15
C ASN A 19 6.36 22.07 2.59
N ARG A 20 5.75 22.75 3.55
CA ARG A 20 5.89 22.42 4.97
C ARG A 20 5.27 21.05 5.28
N ASN A 21 4.14 20.73 4.67
CA ASN A 21 3.49 19.42 4.84
C ASN A 21 4.31 18.30 4.23
N VAL A 22 4.91 18.50 3.06
CA VAL A 22 5.79 17.52 2.42
C VAL A 22 7.04 17.27 3.26
N ILE A 23 7.72 18.35 3.70
CA ILE A 23 8.91 18.22 4.55
C ILE A 23 8.57 17.48 5.85
N LEU A 24 7.47 17.82 6.50
CA LEU A 24 7.04 17.19 7.75
C LEU A 24 6.71 15.71 7.55
N THR A 25 6.11 15.33 6.43
CA THR A 25 5.87 13.93 6.07
C THR A 25 7.18 13.16 5.91
N MET A 26 8.15 13.75 5.20
CA MET A 26 9.48 13.13 5.01
C MET A 26 10.24 12.98 6.34
N VAL A 27 10.17 13.97 7.22
CA VAL A 27 10.81 13.91 8.55
C VAL A 27 10.20 12.80 9.40
N ILE A 28 8.86 12.70 9.43
CA ILE A 28 8.18 11.62 10.17
C ILE A 28 8.52 10.24 9.58
N ALA A 29 8.48 10.11 8.26
CA ALA A 29 8.79 8.84 7.59
C ALA A 29 10.25 8.43 7.82
N GLY A 30 11.19 9.38 7.70
CA GLY A 30 12.61 9.13 7.97
C GLY A 30 12.88 8.79 9.44
N GLY A 31 12.22 9.46 10.37
CA GLY A 31 12.32 9.15 11.80
C GLY A 31 11.82 7.74 12.13
N LEU A 32 10.67 7.33 11.57
CA LEU A 32 10.14 5.97 11.75
C LEU A 32 11.05 4.91 11.11
N ALA A 33 11.57 5.18 9.93
CA ALA A 33 12.52 4.29 9.26
C ALA A 33 13.82 4.15 10.06
N GLY A 34 14.34 5.25 10.60
CA GLY A 34 15.54 5.25 11.46
C GLY A 34 15.34 4.46 12.75
N MET A 35 14.18 4.62 13.41
CA MET A 35 13.84 3.81 14.59
C MET A 35 13.72 2.32 14.24
N GLY A 36 13.08 1.99 13.09
CA GLY A 36 12.97 0.61 12.62
C GLY A 36 14.34 -0.01 12.34
N ALA A 37 15.23 0.71 11.67
CA ALA A 37 16.60 0.26 11.42
C ALA A 37 17.38 0.09 12.73
N GLY A 38 17.28 1.04 13.66
CA GLY A 38 17.93 0.95 14.96
C GLY A 38 17.49 -0.30 15.74
N LEU A 39 16.20 -0.58 15.80
CA LEU A 39 15.68 -1.78 16.43
C LEU A 39 16.17 -3.05 15.73
N TYR A 40 16.22 -3.06 14.41
CA TYR A 40 16.68 -4.20 13.63
C TYR A 40 18.12 -4.59 13.95
N TYR A 41 19.03 -3.63 13.98
CA TYR A 41 20.44 -3.89 14.34
C TYR A 41 20.63 -4.16 15.83
N LEU A 42 19.81 -3.58 16.72
CA LEU A 42 19.87 -3.86 18.16
C LEU A 42 19.42 -5.28 18.53
N THR A 43 18.61 -5.94 17.67
CA THR A 43 18.21 -7.33 17.92
C THR A 43 19.33 -8.35 17.65
N GLY A 44 20.45 -7.93 17.04
CA GLY A 44 21.58 -8.82 16.74
C GLY A 44 21.27 -9.90 15.69
N ILE A 45 20.20 -9.71 14.90
CA ILE A 45 19.83 -10.65 13.81
C ILE A 45 20.79 -10.49 12.63
N GLU A 46 21.24 -9.27 12.38
CA GLU A 46 22.27 -8.94 11.40
C GLU A 46 23.26 -7.95 11.98
N ASP A 47 24.55 -8.22 11.79
CA ASP A 47 25.63 -7.31 12.12
C ASP A 47 25.91 -6.35 10.97
N TRP A 48 26.21 -5.08 11.31
CA TRP A 48 26.64 -4.12 10.33
C TRP A 48 28.09 -4.43 9.90
N GLU A 49 28.24 -4.99 8.70
CA GLU A 49 29.57 -5.13 8.08
C GLU A 49 29.80 -4.00 7.08
N THR A 50 30.88 -3.26 7.25
CA THR A 50 31.29 -2.16 6.35
C THR A 50 31.69 -2.64 4.95
N THR A 51 31.90 -3.93 4.78
CA THR A 51 32.23 -4.60 3.51
C THR A 51 31.02 -4.87 2.62
N ILE A 52 29.80 -4.85 3.19
CA ILE A 52 28.57 -5.10 2.44
C ILE A 52 28.16 -3.82 1.71
N SER A 53 28.40 -3.79 0.41
CA SER A 53 28.04 -2.67 -0.48
C SER A 53 26.57 -2.71 -0.95
N SER A 54 25.75 -3.66 -0.49
CA SER A 54 24.37 -3.81 -0.92
C SER A 54 23.39 -3.14 0.06
N VAL A 55 22.42 -2.42 -0.50
CA VAL A 55 21.31 -1.86 0.30
C VAL A 55 20.45 -3.02 0.80
N PRO A 56 20.12 -3.09 2.12
CA PRO A 56 19.25 -4.12 2.64
C PRO A 56 17.91 -4.15 1.90
N GLY A 57 17.50 -5.33 1.44
CA GLY A 57 16.24 -5.54 0.72
C GLY A 57 14.98 -5.26 1.56
N MET A 58 15.15 -5.11 2.86
CA MET A 58 14.10 -4.84 3.84
C MET A 58 13.25 -3.60 3.50
N GLY A 59 13.86 -2.54 2.96
CA GLY A 59 13.14 -1.33 2.54
C GLY A 59 12.16 -1.60 1.39
N PHE A 60 12.58 -2.38 0.40
CA PHE A 60 11.71 -2.77 -0.73
C PHE A 60 10.57 -3.68 -0.28
N ASN A 61 10.85 -4.63 0.60
CA ASN A 61 9.82 -5.47 1.21
C ASN A 61 8.82 -4.64 2.01
N GLY A 62 9.27 -3.61 2.72
CA GLY A 62 8.41 -2.68 3.45
C GLY A 62 7.42 -1.91 2.54
N ILE A 63 7.85 -1.51 1.34
CA ILE A 63 6.97 -0.87 0.35
C ILE A 63 5.87 -1.86 -0.08
N ALA A 64 6.24 -3.09 -0.41
CA ALA A 64 5.30 -4.12 -0.81
C ALA A 64 4.28 -4.44 0.30
N VAL A 65 4.73 -4.55 1.54
CA VAL A 65 3.89 -4.77 2.72
C VAL A 65 2.94 -3.58 2.97
N ALA A 66 3.38 -2.34 2.76
CA ALA A 66 2.53 -1.16 2.90
C ALA A 66 1.37 -1.17 1.88
N PHE A 67 1.64 -1.57 0.63
CA PHE A 67 0.59 -1.75 -0.37
C PHE A 67 -0.35 -2.91 -0.02
N LEU A 68 0.18 -4.03 0.46
CA LEU A 68 -0.60 -5.17 0.93
C LEU A 68 -1.54 -4.76 2.07
N GLY A 69 -1.08 -3.91 2.99
CA GLY A 69 -1.86 -3.35 4.09
C GLY A 69 -2.84 -2.24 3.68
N GLY A 70 -2.96 -1.94 2.37
CA GLY A 70 -3.89 -0.94 1.84
C GLY A 70 -3.54 0.49 2.27
N LEU A 71 -2.25 0.79 2.45
CA LEU A 71 -1.72 2.09 2.91
C LEU A 71 -2.32 2.57 4.25
N SER A 72 -2.83 1.63 5.05
CA SER A 72 -3.37 1.86 6.38
C SER A 72 -2.34 1.42 7.44
N PRO A 73 -2.11 2.21 8.50
CA PRO A 73 -1.15 1.83 9.55
C PRO A 73 -1.46 0.46 10.17
N PHE A 74 -2.69 0.21 10.54
CA PHE A 74 -3.11 -1.08 11.11
C PHE A 74 -3.03 -2.23 10.10
N GLY A 75 -3.42 -1.97 8.84
CA GLY A 75 -3.28 -2.94 7.76
C GLY A 75 -1.82 -3.30 7.50
N SER A 76 -0.92 -2.32 7.52
CA SER A 76 0.52 -2.55 7.32
C SER A 76 1.13 -3.36 8.46
N ILE A 77 0.70 -3.17 9.71
CA ILE A 77 1.16 -3.98 10.85
C ILE A 77 0.74 -5.45 10.67
N LEU A 78 -0.53 -5.70 10.34
CA LEU A 78 -1.02 -7.06 10.09
C LEU A 78 -0.32 -7.71 8.89
N ALA A 79 -0.16 -6.96 7.80
CA ALA A 79 0.52 -7.44 6.61
C ALA A 79 2.00 -7.76 6.87
N SER A 80 2.71 -6.92 7.63
CA SER A 80 4.11 -7.16 7.99
C SER A 80 4.26 -8.40 8.86
N PHE A 81 3.39 -8.58 9.84
CA PHE A 81 3.38 -9.77 10.69
C PHE A 81 3.15 -11.04 9.86
N PHE A 82 2.19 -11.00 8.94
CA PHE A 82 1.90 -12.14 8.07
C PHE A 82 3.08 -12.50 7.14
N ILE A 83 3.65 -11.52 6.46
CA ILE A 83 4.79 -11.73 5.56
C ILE A 83 6.02 -12.20 6.35
N GLN A 84 6.28 -11.62 7.52
CA GLN A 84 7.39 -12.04 8.38
C GLN A 84 7.24 -13.49 8.85
N HIS A 85 6.03 -13.92 9.18
CA HIS A 85 5.76 -15.32 9.57
C HIS A 85 6.06 -16.30 8.43
N ILE A 86 5.68 -15.95 7.19
CA ILE A 86 6.00 -16.78 6.02
C ILE A 86 7.52 -16.83 5.79
N THR A 87 8.19 -15.70 5.89
CA THR A 87 9.65 -15.63 5.66
C THR A 87 10.42 -16.41 6.71
N THR A 88 10.05 -16.24 7.99
CA THR A 88 10.68 -16.97 9.10
C THR A 88 10.36 -18.47 9.04
N GLY A 89 9.11 -18.82 8.71
CA GLY A 89 8.69 -20.21 8.52
C GLY A 89 9.48 -20.91 7.42
N GLY A 90 9.77 -20.21 6.33
CA GLY A 90 10.58 -20.75 5.23
C GLY A 90 12.06 -20.95 5.57
N GLY A 91 12.59 -20.23 6.58
CA GLY A 91 13.95 -20.46 7.09
C GLY A 91 14.07 -21.73 7.96
N ASN A 92 12.95 -22.24 8.47
CA ASN A 92 12.90 -23.44 9.33
C ASN A 92 12.51 -24.72 8.57
N VAL A 93 12.36 -24.64 7.25
CA VAL A 93 12.09 -25.83 6.42
C VAL A 93 13.37 -26.65 6.24
N ASP A 94 13.20 -27.95 6.08
CA ASP A 94 14.31 -28.86 5.88
C ASP A 94 15.10 -28.50 4.61
N LEU A 95 16.30 -27.95 4.79
CA LEU A 95 17.18 -27.44 3.73
C LEU A 95 17.71 -28.55 2.80
N THR A 96 17.53 -29.81 3.18
CA THR A 96 17.94 -30.96 2.34
C THR A 96 16.94 -31.22 1.21
N VAL A 97 15.68 -30.81 1.40
CA VAL A 97 14.59 -31.04 0.45
C VAL A 97 14.15 -29.74 -0.25
N TYR A 98 14.16 -28.64 0.48
CA TYR A 98 13.67 -27.36 -0.02
C TYR A 98 14.74 -26.26 0.04
N SER A 99 14.86 -25.50 -1.04
CA SER A 99 15.72 -24.32 -1.07
C SER A 99 15.10 -23.16 -0.28
N PRO A 100 15.88 -22.38 0.51
CA PRO A 100 15.40 -21.22 1.26
C PRO A 100 14.69 -20.16 0.38
N GLN A 101 15.02 -20.13 -0.91
CA GLN A 101 14.42 -19.22 -1.89
C GLN A 101 12.92 -19.47 -2.14
N ILE A 102 12.40 -20.65 -1.78
CA ILE A 102 10.98 -20.99 -1.96
C ILE A 102 10.09 -20.06 -1.15
N SER A 103 10.46 -19.73 0.09
CA SER A 103 9.68 -18.80 0.92
C SER A 103 9.64 -17.38 0.35
N SER A 104 10.75 -16.91 -0.22
CA SER A 104 10.81 -15.63 -0.91
C SER A 104 9.94 -15.62 -2.16
N LEU A 105 9.89 -16.73 -2.89
CA LEU A 105 9.06 -16.89 -4.08
C LEU A 105 7.56 -16.89 -3.70
N ILE A 106 7.19 -17.61 -2.64
CA ILE A 106 5.81 -17.63 -2.12
C ILE A 106 5.40 -16.22 -1.66
N SER A 107 6.26 -15.53 -0.89
CA SER A 107 5.99 -14.17 -0.43
C SER A 107 5.80 -13.21 -1.60
N SER A 108 6.66 -13.27 -2.62
CA SER A 108 6.57 -12.44 -3.82
C SER A 108 5.28 -12.71 -4.60
N LEU A 109 4.87 -13.98 -4.70
CA LEU A 109 3.62 -14.36 -5.36
C LEU A 109 2.39 -13.84 -4.61
N ILE A 110 2.39 -13.90 -3.28
CA ILE A 110 1.32 -13.37 -2.44
C ILE A 110 1.21 -11.85 -2.61
N ILE A 111 2.34 -11.13 -2.55
CA ILE A 111 2.38 -9.68 -2.74
C ILE A 111 1.87 -9.31 -4.14
N PHE A 112 2.28 -10.05 -5.17
CA PHE A 112 1.81 -9.84 -6.54
C PHE A 112 0.30 -10.03 -6.67
N LEU A 113 -0.26 -11.12 -6.13
CA LEU A 113 -1.70 -11.39 -6.17
C LEU A 113 -2.50 -10.33 -5.40
N CYS A 114 -1.98 -9.86 -4.26
CA CYS A 114 -2.62 -8.80 -3.49
C CYS A 114 -2.59 -7.44 -4.22
N ALA A 115 -1.48 -7.09 -4.85
CA ALA A 115 -1.38 -5.89 -5.68
C ALA A 115 -2.35 -5.95 -6.87
N PHE A 116 -2.44 -7.11 -7.51
CA PHE A 116 -3.38 -7.34 -8.60
C PHE A 116 -4.84 -7.25 -8.15
N SER A 117 -5.16 -7.79 -6.97
CA SER A 117 -6.49 -7.68 -6.35
C SER A 117 -6.88 -6.21 -6.10
N GLY A 118 -5.95 -5.38 -5.60
CA GLY A 118 -6.16 -3.94 -5.43
C GLY A 118 -6.50 -3.24 -6.76
N PHE A 119 -5.74 -3.53 -7.79
CA PHE A 119 -5.98 -2.98 -9.13
C PHE A 119 -7.33 -3.42 -9.72
N LEU A 120 -7.70 -4.70 -9.57
CA LEU A 120 -9.01 -5.20 -9.99
C LEU A 120 -10.16 -4.49 -9.25
N LYS A 121 -10.01 -4.30 -7.95
CA LYS A 121 -11.02 -3.62 -7.12
C LYS A 121 -11.25 -2.18 -7.58
N GLU A 122 -10.20 -1.44 -7.87
CA GLU A 122 -10.33 -0.07 -8.42
C GLU A 122 -11.01 -0.05 -9.78
N ARG A 123 -10.65 -0.96 -10.67
CA ARG A 123 -11.28 -1.07 -12.00
C ARG A 123 -12.75 -1.45 -11.91
N LEU A 124 -13.07 -2.40 -11.02
CA LEU A 124 -14.45 -2.84 -10.79
C LEU A 124 -15.31 -1.71 -10.20
N GLN A 125 -14.79 -0.99 -9.21
CA GLN A 125 -15.48 0.16 -8.62
C GLN A 125 -15.70 1.29 -9.63
N ALA A 126 -14.71 1.59 -10.47
CA ALA A 126 -14.84 2.58 -11.53
C ALA A 126 -15.91 2.18 -12.57
N ALA A 127 -15.98 0.89 -12.92
CA ALA A 127 -16.98 0.37 -13.83
C ALA A 127 -18.40 0.42 -13.23
N LEU A 128 -18.55 0.08 -11.95
CA LEU A 128 -19.82 0.15 -11.23
C LEU A 128 -20.31 1.60 -11.11
N ARG A 129 -19.45 2.55 -10.70
CA ARG A 129 -19.81 3.98 -10.66
C ARG A 129 -20.30 4.49 -12.01
N LYS A 130 -19.62 4.14 -13.08
CA LYS A 130 -20.02 4.52 -14.44
C LYS A 130 -21.36 3.88 -14.87
N GLY A 131 -21.66 2.69 -14.35
CA GLY A 131 -22.94 2.02 -14.51
C GLY A 131 -24.08 2.75 -13.78
N ASP A 132 -23.84 3.17 -12.55
CA ASP A 132 -24.82 3.88 -11.72
C ASP A 132 -25.10 5.28 -12.25
N GLU A 133 -24.08 6.00 -12.72
CA GLU A 133 -24.23 7.31 -13.39
C GLU A 133 -25.11 7.20 -14.65
N ARG A 134 -24.91 6.16 -15.45
CA ARG A 134 -25.73 5.90 -16.65
C ARG A 134 -27.17 5.54 -16.31
N ARG A 135 -27.38 4.80 -15.21
CA ARG A 135 -28.73 4.46 -14.74
C ARG A 135 -29.45 5.71 -14.20
N ALA A 136 -28.76 6.54 -13.43
CA ALA A 136 -29.29 7.79 -12.93
C ALA A 136 -29.64 8.78 -14.05
N ALA A 137 -28.79 8.89 -15.09
CA ALA A 137 -29.06 9.71 -16.26
C ALA A 137 -30.30 9.22 -17.05
N ARG A 138 -30.43 7.89 -17.22
CA ARG A 138 -31.62 7.31 -17.88
C ARG A 138 -32.91 7.50 -17.08
N ALA A 139 -32.85 7.41 -15.77
CA ALA A 139 -33.98 7.65 -14.89
C ALA A 139 -34.48 9.10 -14.99
N LYS A 140 -33.56 10.08 -15.00
CA LYS A 140 -33.92 11.48 -15.19
C LYS A 140 -34.57 11.79 -16.54
N LEU A 141 -34.04 11.22 -17.63
CA LEU A 141 -34.64 11.35 -18.95
C LEU A 141 -36.03 10.73 -19.04
N ALA A 142 -36.27 9.61 -18.35
CA ALA A 142 -37.55 8.96 -18.31
C ALA A 142 -38.60 9.76 -17.48
N GLU A 143 -38.16 10.46 -16.43
CA GLU A 143 -39.03 11.38 -15.66
C GLU A 143 -39.38 12.63 -16.46
N GLU A 144 -38.42 13.22 -17.18
CA GLU A 144 -38.68 14.38 -18.07
C GLU A 144 -39.68 14.06 -19.18
N GLN A 145 -39.56 12.85 -19.79
CA GLN A 145 -40.51 12.41 -20.81
C GLN A 145 -41.92 12.19 -20.26
N LYS A 146 -42.06 11.70 -19.03
CA LYS A 146 -43.36 11.54 -18.39
C LYS A 146 -44.00 12.87 -17.97
N GLY A 147 -43.20 13.84 -17.52
CA GLY A 147 -43.67 15.19 -17.17
C GLY A 147 -44.07 16.03 -18.39
N GLY A 148 -43.44 15.79 -19.56
CA GLY A 148 -43.81 16.45 -20.83
C GLY A 148 -45.07 15.89 -21.51
N ALA A 149 -45.46 14.67 -21.20
CA ALA A 149 -46.69 14.03 -21.74
C ALA A 149 -47.98 14.38 -20.98
N GLN A 150 -47.86 15.09 -19.85
CA GLN A 150 -49.00 15.53 -19.02
C GLN A 150 -49.36 17.02 -19.20
N LYS A 151 -48.74 17.70 -20.12
CA LYS A 151 -49.11 19.05 -20.54
C LYS A 151 -49.71 19.03 -21.95
#